data_80becd9052db4f7f0d2827db719b85a8
#
_entry.id   80becd9052db4f7f0d2827db719b85a8
#
_cell.length_a   1.000
_cell.length_b   1.000
_cell.length_c   1.000
_cell.angle_alpha   90.00
_cell.angle_beta   90.00
_cell.angle_gamma   90.00
#
_symmetry.space_group_name_H-M   'P 1'
#
loop_
_entity.id
_entity.type
_entity.pdbx_description
1 polymer ?
#
loop_
_entity_poly.entity_id
_entity_poly.type
_entity_poly.pdbx_seq_one_letter_code
_entity_poly.pdbx_strand_id
1 'polypeptide(L)'
;MIIHADMDAFYASVEQRDRPELQGKPIIVGGNPDQRGVVAAANYVVRQFGVHSAMPSATARKLCPQAIFLPARLDYYAQVSDQIREIFHRFTPLVEPLSLDEAFLDVSGSERLFGPAESVGRQIKDAIGQELNLIASVGVAPNKFLAKIASDLEKPDGFVRVDPDAVQAFLDPLPVERLWGVGRQTSKVFQKLGVRTICQLRELPLSVLKSHFGSHGEHLSKLAHGIDNRPVVPDREAKSISHETTFATDLDDQESLRAWLLELTEQVARRLRRHALRGRTVEIDRKSVV
;
A
#
# COMPACT_ATOMS: atom_id res chain seq x y z
N MET A 1 7.93 -3.60 19.87
CA MET A 1 6.97 -4.21 18.92
C MET A 1 6.52 -3.16 17.91
N ILE A 2 6.30 -3.59 16.68
CA ILE A 2 5.84 -2.75 15.57
C ILE A 2 4.37 -3.08 15.28
N ILE A 3 3.57 -2.05 15.07
CA ILE A 3 2.21 -2.15 14.56
C ILE A 3 2.21 -1.71 13.10
N HIS A 4 1.52 -2.43 12.23
CA HIS A 4 1.12 -1.96 10.91
C HIS A 4 -0.40 -1.81 10.89
N ALA A 5 -0.87 -0.61 10.64
CA ALA A 5 -2.29 -0.30 10.46
C ALA A 5 -2.55 0.04 8.99
N ASP A 6 -3.60 -0.54 8.43
CA ASP A 6 -3.96 -0.41 7.01
C ASP A 6 -5.49 -0.29 6.89
N MET A 7 -5.95 0.79 6.30
CA MET A 7 -7.39 1.10 6.18
C MET A 7 -8.03 0.22 5.11
N ASP A 8 -9.09 -0.47 5.46
CA ASP A 8 -9.78 -1.40 4.56
C ASP A 8 -10.49 -0.68 3.42
N ALA A 9 -10.04 -0.93 2.18
CA ALA A 9 -10.58 -0.33 0.96
C ALA A 9 -10.76 1.20 1.06
N PHE A 10 -9.76 1.90 1.58
CA PHE A 10 -9.79 3.26 2.13
C PHE A 10 -10.69 4.24 1.35
N TYR A 11 -10.38 4.55 0.09
CA TYR A 11 -11.15 5.53 -0.65
C TYR A 11 -12.62 5.12 -0.82
N ALA A 12 -12.86 3.84 -1.08
CA ALA A 12 -14.22 3.33 -1.22
C ALA A 12 -14.98 3.36 0.13
N SER A 13 -14.29 3.10 1.23
CA SER A 13 -14.86 3.16 2.59
C SER A 13 -15.21 4.60 2.98
N VAL A 14 -14.36 5.57 2.64
CA VAL A 14 -14.66 7.00 2.83
C VAL A 14 -15.89 7.42 2.02
N GLU A 15 -16.01 6.99 0.76
CA GLU A 15 -17.20 7.27 -0.06
C GLU A 15 -18.47 6.64 0.52
N GLN A 16 -18.40 5.41 1.02
CA GLN A 16 -19.52 4.72 1.63
C GLN A 16 -19.93 5.33 2.99
N ARG A 17 -18.95 5.80 3.77
CA ARG A 17 -19.19 6.52 5.01
C ARG A 17 -20.00 7.81 4.79
N ASP A 18 -19.56 8.59 3.81
CA ASP A 18 -20.13 9.90 3.51
C ASP A 18 -21.47 9.81 2.75
N ARG A 19 -21.73 8.68 2.09
CA ARG A 19 -22.91 8.42 1.26
C ARG A 19 -23.56 7.08 1.62
N PRO A 20 -24.45 7.07 2.62
CA PRO A 20 -25.09 5.84 3.10
C PRO A 20 -25.81 5.03 2.01
N GLU A 21 -26.30 5.70 0.96
CA GLU A 21 -26.94 5.05 -0.19
C GLU A 21 -25.99 4.15 -0.99
N LEU A 22 -24.69 4.22 -0.75
CA LEU A 22 -23.67 3.37 -1.38
C LEU A 22 -23.36 2.12 -0.56
N GLN A 23 -23.91 1.97 0.62
CA GLN A 23 -23.71 0.79 1.47
C GLN A 23 -24.19 -0.48 0.77
N GLY A 24 -23.36 -1.53 0.82
CA GLY A 24 -23.68 -2.83 0.20
C GLY A 24 -23.58 -2.87 -1.32
N LYS A 25 -23.32 -1.75 -2.00
CA LYS A 25 -23.17 -1.70 -3.45
C LYS A 25 -21.72 -1.94 -3.90
N PRO A 26 -21.47 -2.51 -5.08
CA PRO A 26 -20.14 -2.63 -5.66
C PRO A 26 -19.63 -1.27 -6.10
N ILE A 27 -18.55 -0.79 -5.45
CA ILE A 27 -17.99 0.55 -5.66
C ILE A 27 -16.55 0.46 -6.13
N ILE A 28 -16.24 1.27 -7.13
CA ILE A 28 -14.91 1.51 -7.67
C ILE A 28 -14.64 3.01 -7.60
N VAL A 29 -13.58 3.39 -6.90
CA VAL A 29 -13.06 4.76 -6.95
C VAL A 29 -11.89 4.78 -7.93
N GLY A 30 -11.90 5.71 -8.88
CA GLY A 30 -10.83 5.79 -9.87
C GLY A 30 -11.22 6.54 -11.14
N GLY A 31 -10.46 6.27 -12.20
CA GLY A 31 -10.67 6.90 -13.51
C GLY A 31 -11.88 6.36 -14.26
N ASN A 32 -12.38 7.16 -15.20
CA ASN A 32 -13.52 6.82 -16.03
C ASN A 32 -13.27 5.55 -16.87
N PRO A 33 -14.18 4.53 -16.83
CA PRO A 33 -14.05 3.31 -17.62
C PRO A 33 -14.18 3.49 -19.14
N ASP A 34 -14.71 4.62 -19.61
CA ASP A 34 -14.77 4.97 -21.05
C ASP A 34 -13.49 5.63 -21.56
N GLN A 35 -12.52 5.84 -20.67
CA GLN A 35 -11.21 6.41 -20.95
C GLN A 35 -10.11 5.44 -20.49
N ARG A 36 -8.84 5.87 -20.52
CA ARG A 36 -7.71 5.11 -19.99
C ARG A 36 -7.63 5.19 -18.44
N GLY A 37 -8.78 5.13 -17.78
CA GLY A 37 -8.87 5.19 -16.33
C GLY A 37 -8.35 3.91 -15.66
N VAL A 38 -7.91 4.06 -14.41
CA VAL A 38 -7.40 2.97 -13.56
C VAL A 38 -8.20 2.96 -12.25
N VAL A 39 -8.43 1.77 -11.73
CA VAL A 39 -9.01 1.55 -10.40
C VAL A 39 -8.02 2.03 -9.34
N ALA A 40 -8.36 3.07 -8.57
CA ALA A 40 -7.58 3.50 -7.43
C ALA A 40 -7.92 2.67 -6.18
N ALA A 41 -9.23 2.47 -5.90
CA ALA A 41 -9.69 1.59 -4.83
C ALA A 41 -10.97 0.86 -5.24
N ALA A 42 -11.13 -0.36 -4.71
CA ALA A 42 -12.27 -1.23 -4.93
C ALA A 42 -12.78 -1.74 -3.58
N ASN A 43 -14.08 -1.61 -3.28
CA ASN A 43 -14.62 -2.15 -2.04
C ASN A 43 -14.71 -3.69 -2.07
N TYR A 44 -14.96 -4.32 -0.93
CA TYR A 44 -14.95 -5.78 -0.83
C TYR A 44 -16.08 -6.43 -1.64
N VAL A 45 -17.19 -5.75 -1.85
CA VAL A 45 -18.29 -6.23 -2.70
C VAL A 45 -17.81 -6.41 -4.14
N VAL A 46 -17.14 -5.41 -4.71
CA VAL A 46 -16.67 -5.49 -6.11
C VAL A 46 -15.43 -6.37 -6.26
N ARG A 47 -14.61 -6.54 -5.21
CA ARG A 47 -13.46 -7.48 -5.22
C ARG A 47 -13.87 -8.94 -5.43
N GLN A 48 -15.07 -9.33 -5.04
CA GLN A 48 -15.61 -10.68 -5.29
C GLN A 48 -15.72 -11.02 -6.78
N PHE A 49 -15.79 -10.00 -7.64
CA PHE A 49 -15.80 -10.16 -9.10
C PHE A 49 -14.39 -10.15 -9.71
N GLY A 50 -13.32 -10.20 -8.88
CA GLY A 50 -11.93 -10.15 -9.32
C GLY A 50 -11.40 -8.74 -9.61
N VAL A 51 -12.15 -7.69 -9.28
CA VAL A 51 -11.69 -6.30 -9.43
C VAL A 51 -10.70 -5.96 -8.32
N HIS A 52 -9.60 -5.30 -8.68
CA HIS A 52 -8.56 -4.88 -7.75
C HIS A 52 -7.93 -3.53 -8.16
N SER A 53 -7.23 -2.88 -7.23
CA SER A 53 -6.48 -1.65 -7.49
C SER A 53 -5.44 -1.84 -8.61
N ALA A 54 -5.14 -0.79 -9.33
CA ALA A 54 -4.28 -0.75 -10.52
C ALA A 54 -4.82 -1.51 -11.76
N MET A 55 -6.04 -2.08 -11.71
CA MET A 55 -6.70 -2.65 -12.87
C MET A 55 -7.23 -1.54 -13.79
N PRO A 56 -7.15 -1.68 -15.13
CA PRO A 56 -7.84 -0.74 -16.04
C PRO A 56 -9.34 -0.68 -15.75
N SER A 57 -9.91 0.52 -15.63
CA SER A 57 -11.33 0.71 -15.29
C SER A 57 -12.27 0.05 -16.31
N ALA A 58 -11.90 0.05 -17.58
CA ALA A 58 -12.64 -0.67 -18.62
C ALA A 58 -12.70 -2.19 -18.38
N THR A 59 -11.62 -2.79 -17.86
CA THR A 59 -11.60 -4.22 -17.47
C THR A 59 -12.46 -4.45 -16.24
N ALA A 60 -12.36 -3.58 -15.23
CA ALA A 60 -13.18 -3.66 -14.04
C ALA A 60 -14.70 -3.60 -14.34
N ARG A 61 -15.11 -2.74 -15.28
CA ARG A 61 -16.49 -2.65 -15.76
C ARG A 61 -16.96 -3.94 -16.46
N LYS A 62 -16.07 -4.59 -17.22
CA LYS A 62 -16.43 -5.89 -17.84
C LYS A 62 -16.64 -6.99 -16.79
N LEU A 63 -15.85 -6.98 -15.70
CA LEU A 63 -15.97 -7.95 -14.61
C LEU A 63 -17.20 -7.70 -13.73
N CYS A 64 -17.56 -6.44 -13.50
CA CYS A 64 -18.71 -6.05 -12.69
C CYS A 64 -19.47 -4.89 -13.36
N PRO A 65 -20.36 -5.18 -14.34
CA PRO A 65 -21.08 -4.13 -15.09
C PRO A 65 -21.98 -3.24 -14.21
N GLN A 66 -22.45 -3.75 -13.07
CA GLN A 66 -23.29 -3.03 -12.11
C GLN A 66 -22.46 -2.16 -11.14
N ALA A 67 -21.14 -2.15 -11.23
CA ALA A 67 -20.30 -1.35 -10.35
C ALA A 67 -20.52 0.16 -10.54
N ILE A 68 -20.56 0.87 -9.41
CA ILE A 68 -20.66 2.32 -9.38
C ILE A 68 -19.23 2.89 -9.43
N PHE A 69 -18.92 3.62 -10.48
CA PHE A 69 -17.63 4.31 -10.62
C PHE A 69 -17.71 5.72 -10.05
N LEU A 70 -16.82 6.04 -9.12
CA LEU A 70 -16.72 7.35 -8.48
C LEU A 70 -15.36 7.98 -8.79
N PRO A 71 -15.31 9.27 -9.10
CA PRO A 71 -14.05 9.98 -9.25
C PRO A 71 -13.32 10.05 -7.90
N ALA A 72 -11.98 9.98 -7.93
CA ALA A 72 -11.17 10.08 -6.73
C ALA A 72 -11.13 11.53 -6.20
N ARG A 73 -11.45 11.73 -4.92
CA ARG A 73 -11.36 13.01 -4.20
C ARG A 73 -10.06 13.06 -3.39
N LEU A 74 -8.90 13.05 -4.05
CA LEU A 74 -7.59 12.84 -3.42
C LEU A 74 -7.30 13.83 -2.28
N ASP A 75 -7.62 15.12 -2.44
CA ASP A 75 -7.42 16.13 -1.38
C ASP A 75 -8.27 15.83 -0.15
N TYR A 76 -9.47 15.32 -0.33
CA TYR A 76 -10.33 14.93 0.77
C TYR A 76 -9.83 13.66 1.48
N TYR A 77 -9.37 12.67 0.72
CA TYR A 77 -8.76 11.47 1.32
C TYR A 77 -7.48 11.81 2.09
N ALA A 78 -6.71 12.80 1.63
CA ALA A 78 -5.55 13.29 2.38
C ALA A 78 -5.96 13.90 3.73
N GLN A 79 -7.04 14.70 3.77
CA GLN A 79 -7.57 15.23 5.04
C GLN A 79 -8.02 14.12 6.00
N VAL A 80 -8.69 13.09 5.50
CA VAL A 80 -9.08 11.93 6.32
C VAL A 80 -7.85 11.16 6.79
N SER A 81 -6.83 11.01 5.93
CA SER A 81 -5.54 10.41 6.30
C SER A 81 -4.85 11.18 7.44
N ASP A 82 -4.89 12.51 7.40
CA ASP A 82 -4.32 13.33 8.48
C ASP A 82 -5.04 13.09 9.82
N GLN A 83 -6.38 12.96 9.82
CA GLN A 83 -7.14 12.59 11.03
C GLN A 83 -6.74 11.20 11.56
N ILE A 84 -6.51 10.22 10.66
CA ILE A 84 -6.02 8.89 11.06
C ILE A 84 -4.62 9.00 11.70
N ARG A 85 -3.73 9.81 11.13
CA ARG A 85 -2.38 10.04 11.69
C ARG A 85 -2.43 10.72 13.05
N GLU A 86 -3.35 11.64 13.29
CA GLU A 86 -3.57 12.23 14.60
C GLU A 86 -3.94 11.18 15.66
N ILE A 87 -4.76 10.17 15.28
CA ILE A 87 -5.05 9.05 16.16
C ILE A 87 -3.76 8.26 16.45
N PHE A 88 -2.96 7.93 15.43
CA PHE A 88 -1.71 7.20 15.61
C PHE A 88 -0.73 7.92 16.55
N HIS A 89 -0.61 9.24 16.41
CA HIS A 89 0.29 10.06 17.23
C HIS A 89 -0.11 10.17 18.69
N ARG A 90 -1.33 9.80 19.08
CA ARG A 90 -1.72 9.68 20.49
C ARG A 90 -0.98 8.56 21.20
N PHE A 91 -0.63 7.50 20.46
CA PHE A 91 -0.02 6.29 21.02
C PHE A 91 1.50 6.28 20.92
N THR A 92 2.08 6.89 19.90
CA THR A 92 3.54 6.97 19.72
C THR A 92 3.92 8.12 18.79
N PRO A 93 5.06 8.80 19.01
CA PRO A 93 5.61 9.74 18.05
C PRO A 93 6.26 9.05 16.83
N LEU A 94 6.58 7.76 16.95
CA LEU A 94 7.27 7.00 15.90
C LEU A 94 6.26 6.39 14.93
N VAL A 95 5.72 7.22 14.05
CA VAL A 95 4.75 6.84 12.99
C VAL A 95 5.42 7.05 11.63
N GLU A 96 5.55 5.99 10.83
CA GLU A 96 6.07 6.04 9.46
C GLU A 96 4.92 5.79 8.47
N PRO A 97 4.37 6.84 7.83
CA PRO A 97 3.39 6.67 6.77
C PRO A 97 4.02 6.02 5.53
N LEU A 98 3.34 5.04 4.96
CA LEU A 98 3.70 4.44 3.67
C LEU A 98 2.87 5.01 2.53
N SER A 99 1.60 5.33 2.81
CA SER A 99 0.62 5.89 1.88
C SER A 99 -0.38 6.77 2.65
N LEU A 100 -1.52 7.10 2.05
CA LEU A 100 -2.62 7.78 2.74
C LEU A 100 -3.39 6.86 3.71
N ASP A 101 -3.30 5.56 3.52
CA ASP A 101 -4.13 4.55 4.18
C ASP A 101 -3.34 3.57 5.07
N GLU A 102 -2.01 3.59 5.03
CA GLU A 102 -1.22 2.67 5.85
C GLU A 102 0.00 3.33 6.51
N ALA A 103 0.32 2.86 7.71
CA ALA A 103 1.50 3.30 8.45
C ALA A 103 2.07 2.20 9.34
N PHE A 104 3.39 2.30 9.60
CA PHE A 104 4.05 1.59 10.69
C PHE A 104 4.12 2.49 11.92
N LEU A 105 3.93 1.87 13.09
CA LEU A 105 4.07 2.50 14.39
C LEU A 105 5.05 1.68 15.25
N ASP A 106 6.06 2.31 15.80
CA ASP A 106 6.87 1.69 16.85
C ASP A 106 6.30 2.05 18.22
N VAL A 107 5.71 1.07 18.88
CA VAL A 107 5.06 1.23 20.18
C VAL A 107 5.89 0.68 21.35
N SER A 108 7.17 0.35 21.11
CA SER A 108 8.05 -0.22 22.14
C SER A 108 8.18 0.65 23.40
N GLY A 109 8.04 1.98 23.25
CA GLY A 109 8.08 2.93 24.37
C GLY A 109 6.72 3.26 25.02
N SER A 110 5.63 2.72 24.46
CA SER A 110 4.25 3.12 24.81
C SER A 110 3.59 2.21 25.86
N GLU A 111 4.21 1.08 26.19
CA GLU A 111 3.61 0.03 27.01
C GLU A 111 3.21 0.47 28.42
N ARG A 112 3.94 1.42 29.03
CA ARG A 112 3.62 1.93 30.36
C ARG A 112 2.34 2.76 30.41
N LEU A 113 1.98 3.39 29.28
CA LEU A 113 0.82 4.28 29.19
C LEU A 113 -0.42 3.55 28.66
N PHE A 114 -0.24 2.66 27.69
CA PHE A 114 -1.35 2.10 26.92
C PHE A 114 -1.45 0.57 27.01
N GLY A 115 -0.52 -0.07 27.77
CA GLY A 115 -0.45 -1.50 27.87
C GLY A 115 0.36 -2.16 26.73
N PRO A 116 0.35 -3.49 26.64
CA PRO A 116 1.13 -4.22 25.63
C PRO A 116 0.72 -3.84 24.20
N ALA A 117 1.62 -4.04 23.23
CA ALA A 117 1.43 -3.65 21.84
C ALA A 117 0.11 -4.15 21.22
N GLU A 118 -0.36 -5.33 21.63
CA GLU A 118 -1.67 -5.84 21.24
C GLU A 118 -2.81 -4.92 21.70
N SER A 119 -2.78 -4.46 22.96
CA SER A 119 -3.76 -3.54 23.52
C SER A 119 -3.74 -2.20 22.75
N VAL A 120 -2.55 -1.69 22.45
CA VAL A 120 -2.38 -0.47 21.65
C VAL A 120 -3.01 -0.64 20.27
N GLY A 121 -2.75 -1.76 19.59
CA GLY A 121 -3.33 -2.05 18.27
C GLY A 121 -4.86 -2.09 18.28
N ARG A 122 -5.48 -2.67 19.33
CA ARG A 122 -6.94 -2.69 19.50
C ARG A 122 -7.49 -1.28 19.77
N GLN A 123 -6.86 -0.52 20.66
CA GLN A 123 -7.24 0.86 20.93
C GLN A 123 -7.18 1.75 19.68
N ILE A 124 -6.19 1.54 18.82
CA ILE A 124 -6.10 2.24 17.51
C ILE A 124 -7.30 1.88 16.63
N LYS A 125 -7.63 0.58 16.48
CA LYS A 125 -8.81 0.16 15.70
C LYS A 125 -10.10 0.77 16.25
N ASP A 126 -10.28 0.72 17.56
CA ASP A 126 -11.46 1.24 18.24
C ASP A 126 -11.59 2.76 18.03
N ALA A 127 -10.50 3.51 18.18
CA ALA A 127 -10.49 4.95 17.96
C ALA A 127 -10.83 5.32 16.51
N ILE A 128 -10.26 4.62 15.54
CA ILE A 128 -10.57 4.82 14.10
C ILE A 128 -12.06 4.53 13.84
N GLY A 129 -12.58 3.44 14.40
CA GLY A 129 -13.98 3.07 14.25
C GLY A 129 -14.94 4.10 14.87
N GLN A 130 -14.67 4.52 16.09
CA GLN A 130 -15.54 5.45 16.87
C GLN A 130 -15.49 6.88 16.34
N GLU A 131 -14.31 7.38 15.99
CA GLU A 131 -14.12 8.78 15.63
C GLU A 131 -14.31 9.05 14.14
N LEU A 132 -13.91 8.11 13.28
CA LEU A 132 -13.92 8.30 11.83
C LEU A 132 -14.93 7.42 11.10
N ASN A 133 -15.57 6.47 11.79
CA ASN A 133 -16.47 5.47 11.20
C ASN A 133 -15.83 4.75 10.01
N LEU A 134 -14.57 4.36 10.18
CA LEU A 134 -13.78 3.61 9.20
C LEU A 134 -13.25 2.33 9.85
N ILE A 135 -12.83 1.38 9.01
CA ILE A 135 -12.30 0.10 9.46
C ILE A 135 -10.82 0.02 9.07
N ALA A 136 -9.99 -0.39 10.03
CA ALA A 136 -8.58 -0.69 9.81
C ALA A 136 -8.29 -2.16 10.12
N SER A 137 -7.44 -2.79 9.31
CA SER A 137 -6.80 -4.07 9.64
C SER A 137 -5.43 -3.81 10.24
N VAL A 138 -5.13 -4.51 11.33
CA VAL A 138 -3.93 -4.27 12.15
C VAL A 138 -3.10 -5.53 12.32
N GLY A 139 -1.80 -5.40 12.06
CA GLY A 139 -0.81 -6.41 12.36
C GLY A 139 0.15 -5.95 13.47
N VAL A 140 0.40 -6.80 14.46
CA VAL A 140 1.33 -6.54 15.56
C VAL A 140 2.44 -7.58 15.52
N ALA A 141 3.71 -7.15 15.39
CA ALA A 141 4.81 -8.08 15.20
C ALA A 141 6.15 -7.51 15.69
N PRO A 142 7.21 -8.35 15.78
CA PRO A 142 8.54 -7.92 16.19
C PRO A 142 9.20 -6.90 15.25
N ASN A 143 8.83 -6.89 13.95
CA ASN A 143 9.40 -5.99 12.94
C ASN A 143 8.36 -5.58 11.89
N LYS A 144 8.75 -4.62 11.04
CA LYS A 144 7.88 -4.01 10.02
C LYS A 144 7.35 -5.01 9.00
N PHE A 145 8.21 -5.89 8.51
CA PHE A 145 7.86 -6.90 7.52
C PHE A 145 6.76 -7.85 8.02
N LEU A 146 6.93 -8.39 9.22
CA LEU A 146 5.96 -9.29 9.84
C LEU A 146 4.64 -8.56 10.17
N ALA A 147 4.71 -7.33 10.69
CA ALA A 147 3.53 -6.53 10.99
C ALA A 147 2.69 -6.25 9.73
N LYS A 148 3.36 -5.97 8.59
CA LYS A 148 2.66 -5.73 7.33
C LYS A 148 2.00 -7.00 6.78
N ILE A 149 2.65 -8.15 6.82
CA ILE A 149 2.00 -9.41 6.43
C ILE A 149 0.81 -9.69 7.34
N ALA A 150 1.00 -9.54 8.65
CA ALA A 150 -0.04 -9.82 9.63
C ALA A 150 -1.31 -8.99 9.39
N SER A 151 -1.18 -7.68 9.11
CA SER A 151 -2.33 -6.82 8.85
C SER A 151 -3.13 -7.20 7.60
N ASP A 152 -2.52 -7.94 6.65
CA ASP A 152 -3.14 -8.29 5.37
C ASP A 152 -3.81 -9.67 5.35
N LEU A 153 -3.56 -10.51 6.37
CA LEU A 153 -4.02 -11.91 6.35
C LEU A 153 -5.52 -12.07 6.59
N GLU A 154 -6.09 -11.28 7.49
CA GLU A 154 -7.49 -11.42 7.91
C GLU A 154 -8.38 -10.25 7.46
N LYS A 155 -7.96 -9.52 6.41
CA LYS A 155 -8.79 -8.44 5.84
C LYS A 155 -10.14 -8.98 5.31
N PRO A 156 -11.23 -8.23 5.50
CA PRO A 156 -11.36 -6.95 6.20
C PRO A 156 -11.51 -7.09 7.72
N ASP A 157 -11.28 -5.99 8.44
CA ASP A 157 -11.40 -5.86 9.89
C ASP A 157 -10.47 -6.78 10.70
N GLY A 158 -9.35 -7.17 10.07
CA GLY A 158 -8.40 -8.12 10.63
C GLY A 158 -7.63 -7.59 11.84
N PHE A 159 -7.23 -8.53 12.70
CA PHE A 159 -6.29 -8.26 13.79
C PHE A 159 -5.41 -9.48 14.03
N VAL A 160 -4.17 -9.42 13.61
CA VAL A 160 -3.22 -10.54 13.72
C VAL A 160 -1.99 -10.11 14.52
N ARG A 161 -1.66 -10.88 15.56
CA ARG A 161 -0.44 -10.75 16.34
C ARG A 161 0.53 -11.87 16.01
N VAL A 162 1.78 -11.53 15.77
CA VAL A 162 2.89 -12.48 15.61
C VAL A 162 3.79 -12.41 16.83
N ASP A 163 3.83 -13.49 17.59
CA ASP A 163 4.73 -13.58 18.74
C ASP A 163 6.18 -13.76 18.28
N PRO A 164 7.17 -13.16 18.99
CA PRO A 164 8.58 -13.31 18.62
C PRO A 164 9.05 -14.76 18.51
N ASP A 165 8.55 -15.64 19.38
CA ASP A 165 8.93 -17.05 19.42
C ASP A 165 8.18 -17.91 18.37
N ALA A 166 7.14 -17.37 17.72
CA ALA A 166 6.31 -18.06 16.75
C ALA A 166 6.54 -17.61 15.29
N VAL A 167 7.57 -16.79 15.04
CA VAL A 167 7.81 -16.17 13.72
C VAL A 167 7.92 -17.21 12.60
N GLN A 168 8.64 -18.30 12.81
CA GLN A 168 8.81 -19.31 11.77
C GLN A 168 7.51 -20.08 11.52
N ALA A 169 6.81 -20.47 12.57
CA ALA A 169 5.52 -21.15 12.47
C ALA A 169 4.47 -20.28 11.75
N PHE A 170 4.54 -18.94 11.93
CA PHE A 170 3.72 -17.99 11.23
C PHE A 170 4.06 -17.88 9.74
N LEU A 171 5.35 -17.82 9.39
CA LEU A 171 5.80 -17.61 8.01
C LEU A 171 5.69 -18.88 7.15
N ASP A 172 6.01 -20.03 7.69
CA ASP A 172 6.19 -21.28 6.96
C ASP A 172 5.04 -21.68 6.03
N PRO A 173 3.76 -21.61 6.44
CA PRO A 173 2.64 -21.98 5.60
C PRO A 173 2.28 -20.94 4.54
N LEU A 174 2.81 -19.72 4.66
CA LEU A 174 2.42 -18.62 3.77
C LEU A 174 2.98 -18.78 2.36
N PRO A 175 2.18 -18.43 1.32
CA PRO A 175 2.68 -18.35 -0.04
C PRO A 175 3.84 -17.37 -0.16
N VAL A 176 4.83 -17.70 -1.00
CA VAL A 176 6.04 -16.86 -1.20
C VAL A 176 5.70 -15.47 -1.73
N GLU A 177 4.57 -15.31 -2.41
CA GLU A 177 4.05 -14.04 -2.90
C GLU A 177 3.68 -13.06 -1.79
N ARG A 178 3.52 -13.53 -0.54
CA ARG A 178 3.28 -12.66 0.63
C ARG A 178 4.53 -11.91 1.08
N LEU A 179 5.71 -12.33 0.62
CA LEU A 179 6.94 -11.61 0.93
C LEU A 179 6.95 -10.22 0.29
N TRP A 180 7.26 -9.23 1.09
CA TRP A 180 7.39 -7.86 0.62
C TRP A 180 8.49 -7.73 -0.43
N GLY A 181 8.13 -7.23 -1.61
CA GLY A 181 9.03 -7.13 -2.76
C GLY A 181 8.93 -8.32 -3.74
N VAL A 182 8.11 -9.32 -3.46
CA VAL A 182 7.80 -10.39 -4.41
C VAL A 182 6.62 -9.99 -5.29
N GLY A 183 6.93 -9.39 -6.43
CA GLY A 183 5.93 -9.08 -7.46
C GLY A 183 5.78 -10.22 -8.47
N ARG A 184 4.94 -10.02 -9.49
CA ARG A 184 4.63 -11.02 -10.54
C ARG A 184 5.87 -11.64 -11.21
N GLN A 185 6.92 -10.85 -11.47
CA GLN A 185 8.13 -11.37 -12.12
C GLN A 185 8.95 -12.26 -11.18
N THR A 186 9.13 -11.83 -9.92
CA THR A 186 9.82 -12.62 -8.91
C THR A 186 9.08 -13.93 -8.61
N SER A 187 7.74 -13.87 -8.51
CA SER A 187 6.90 -15.07 -8.34
C SER A 187 7.08 -16.08 -9.49
N LYS A 188 7.14 -15.64 -10.74
CA LYS A 188 7.41 -16.54 -11.88
C LYS A 188 8.76 -17.26 -11.77
N VAL A 189 9.79 -16.61 -11.22
CA VAL A 189 11.09 -17.24 -11.01
C VAL A 189 10.98 -18.29 -9.89
N PHE A 190 10.31 -17.97 -8.78
CA PHE A 190 10.06 -18.94 -7.72
C PHE A 190 9.27 -20.17 -8.19
N GLN A 191 8.25 -19.98 -9.02
CA GLN A 191 7.49 -21.07 -9.62
C GLN A 191 8.40 -22.01 -10.47
N LYS A 192 9.34 -21.44 -11.24
CA LYS A 192 10.32 -22.23 -11.99
C LYS A 192 11.29 -23.02 -11.10
N LEU A 193 11.59 -22.48 -9.90
CA LEU A 193 12.42 -23.13 -8.88
C LEU A 193 11.64 -24.12 -8.03
N GLY A 194 10.33 -24.30 -8.25
CA GLY A 194 9.47 -25.17 -7.46
C GLY A 194 9.12 -24.62 -6.07
N VAL A 195 9.39 -23.32 -5.81
CA VAL A 195 9.12 -22.65 -4.54
C VAL A 195 7.73 -22.04 -4.54
N ARG A 196 6.91 -22.44 -3.58
CA ARG A 196 5.53 -21.96 -3.40
C ARG A 196 5.30 -21.32 -2.03
N THR A 197 6.03 -21.76 -1.01
CA THR A 197 5.87 -21.26 0.36
C THR A 197 7.14 -20.59 0.85
N ILE A 198 7.00 -19.78 1.91
CA ILE A 198 8.13 -19.13 2.57
C ILE A 198 9.07 -20.17 3.20
N CYS A 199 8.54 -21.27 3.73
CA CYS A 199 9.36 -22.39 4.20
C CYS A 199 10.29 -22.92 3.11
N GLN A 200 9.76 -23.23 1.93
CA GLN A 200 10.55 -23.71 0.80
C GLN A 200 11.61 -22.70 0.33
N LEU A 201 11.27 -21.40 0.36
CA LEU A 201 12.24 -20.35 0.07
C LEU A 201 13.39 -20.32 1.06
N ARG A 202 13.10 -20.49 2.37
CA ARG A 202 14.10 -20.48 3.44
C ARG A 202 15.07 -21.65 3.31
N GLU A 203 14.62 -22.79 2.80
CA GLU A 203 15.43 -23.98 2.57
C GLU A 203 16.38 -23.87 1.37
N LEU A 204 16.15 -22.90 0.47
CA LEU A 204 17.04 -22.71 -0.67
C LEU A 204 18.42 -22.19 -0.24
N PRO A 205 19.50 -22.74 -0.81
CA PRO A 205 20.85 -22.20 -0.60
C PRO A 205 20.92 -20.73 -1.04
N LEU A 206 21.59 -19.90 -0.24
CA LEU A 206 21.77 -18.48 -0.54
C LEU A 206 22.44 -18.25 -1.92
N SER A 207 23.32 -19.16 -2.35
CA SER A 207 23.96 -19.11 -3.67
C SER A 207 22.95 -19.20 -4.81
N VAL A 208 21.91 -20.02 -4.66
CA VAL A 208 20.81 -20.13 -5.63
C VAL A 208 20.01 -18.82 -5.68
N LEU A 209 19.69 -18.24 -4.53
CA LEU A 209 18.97 -16.95 -4.47
C LEU A 209 19.81 -15.82 -5.09
N LYS A 210 21.11 -15.78 -4.80
CA LYS A 210 22.01 -14.76 -5.36
C LYS A 210 22.17 -14.91 -6.87
N SER A 211 22.20 -16.12 -7.42
CA SER A 211 22.33 -16.35 -8.87
C SER A 211 21.11 -15.88 -9.65
N HIS A 212 19.91 -15.95 -9.07
CA HIS A 212 18.66 -15.55 -9.73
C HIS A 212 18.26 -14.09 -9.46
N PHE A 213 18.61 -13.55 -8.29
CA PHE A 213 18.09 -12.26 -7.82
C PHE A 213 19.21 -11.26 -7.41
N GLY A 214 20.48 -11.63 -7.54
CA GLY A 214 21.60 -10.76 -7.13
C GLY A 214 21.54 -10.41 -5.63
N SER A 215 21.79 -9.15 -5.29
CA SER A 215 21.71 -8.65 -3.91
C SER A 215 20.30 -8.76 -3.31
N HIS A 216 19.27 -8.71 -4.15
CA HIS A 216 17.88 -8.89 -3.70
C HIS A 216 17.62 -10.30 -3.16
N GLY A 217 18.34 -11.31 -3.65
CA GLY A 217 18.25 -12.69 -3.13
C GLY A 217 18.66 -12.82 -1.67
N GLU A 218 19.66 -12.04 -1.23
CA GLU A 218 20.05 -11.99 0.18
C GLU A 218 18.97 -11.36 1.06
N HIS A 219 18.32 -10.30 0.55
CA HIS A 219 17.21 -9.68 1.23
C HIS A 219 16.02 -10.64 1.38
N LEU A 220 15.65 -11.34 0.31
CA LEU A 220 14.57 -12.34 0.34
C LEU A 220 14.87 -13.47 1.32
N SER A 221 16.13 -13.95 1.38
CA SER A 221 16.55 -14.94 2.37
C SER A 221 16.35 -14.43 3.80
N LYS A 222 16.77 -13.20 4.11
CA LYS A 222 16.57 -12.60 5.44
C LYS A 222 15.08 -12.52 5.80
N LEU A 223 14.25 -12.07 4.88
CA LEU A 223 12.80 -12.00 5.10
C LEU A 223 12.19 -13.38 5.34
N ALA A 224 12.62 -14.43 4.61
CA ALA A 224 12.16 -15.80 4.83
C ALA A 224 12.53 -16.35 6.22
N HIS A 225 13.59 -15.83 6.84
CA HIS A 225 13.96 -16.08 8.23
C HIS A 225 13.28 -15.13 9.23
N GLY A 226 12.37 -14.27 8.79
CA GLY A 226 11.69 -13.29 9.64
C GLY A 226 12.58 -12.12 10.07
N ILE A 227 13.71 -11.89 9.42
CA ILE A 227 14.69 -10.88 9.78
C ILE A 227 14.45 -9.60 8.98
N ASP A 228 14.05 -8.54 9.67
CA ASP A 228 13.93 -7.19 9.14
C ASP A 228 14.34 -6.18 10.22
N ASN A 229 15.55 -5.63 10.09
CA ASN A 229 16.12 -4.70 11.07
C ASN A 229 15.85 -3.22 10.72
N ARG A 230 14.99 -2.94 9.75
CA ARG A 230 14.67 -1.55 9.37
C ARG A 230 13.86 -0.89 10.49
N PRO A 231 14.31 0.25 11.05
CA PRO A 231 13.56 0.99 12.04
C PRO A 231 12.31 1.65 11.42
N VAL A 232 11.38 2.08 12.26
CA VAL A 232 10.31 3.01 11.89
C VAL A 232 10.94 4.41 11.77
N VAL A 233 10.80 5.05 10.60
CA VAL A 233 11.38 6.35 10.28
C VAL A 233 10.24 7.34 10.00
N PRO A 234 9.86 8.18 10.96
CA PRO A 234 8.72 9.10 10.83
C PRO A 234 8.88 10.11 9.69
N ASP A 235 10.07 10.72 9.63
CA ASP A 235 10.35 11.81 8.69
C ASP A 235 11.25 11.32 7.55
N ARG A 236 10.66 11.02 6.41
CA ARG A 236 11.40 10.70 5.19
C ARG A 236 11.39 11.89 4.25
N GLU A 237 12.58 12.36 3.90
CA GLU A 237 12.70 13.33 2.80
C GLU A 237 12.23 12.72 1.47
N ALA A 238 11.51 13.51 0.69
CA ALA A 238 11.10 13.11 -0.65
C ALA A 238 12.34 12.90 -1.54
N LYS A 239 12.48 11.69 -2.09
CA LYS A 239 13.57 11.34 -3.01
C LYS A 239 13.33 11.88 -4.42
N SER A 240 12.08 12.01 -4.85
CA SER A 240 11.67 12.52 -6.14
C SER A 240 10.35 13.28 -6.04
N ILE A 241 10.15 14.24 -6.93
CA ILE A 241 8.86 14.91 -7.15
C ILE A 241 8.57 14.78 -8.63
N SER A 242 7.45 14.16 -8.96
CA SER A 242 7.02 13.93 -10.33
C SER A 242 5.59 14.39 -10.55
N HIS A 243 5.25 14.64 -11.80
CA HIS A 243 3.88 14.78 -12.26
C HIS A 243 3.73 14.02 -13.57
N GLU A 244 2.60 13.35 -13.73
CA GLU A 244 2.32 12.52 -14.91
C GLU A 244 0.89 12.74 -15.39
N THR A 245 0.65 12.48 -16.66
CA THR A 245 -0.68 12.47 -17.25
C THR A 245 -0.82 11.32 -18.23
N THR A 246 -2.05 10.86 -18.42
CA THR A 246 -2.39 9.86 -19.44
C THR A 246 -3.38 10.49 -20.41
N PHE A 247 -3.02 10.55 -21.67
CA PHE A 247 -3.88 11.10 -22.72
C PHE A 247 -5.03 10.14 -23.06
N ALA A 248 -6.20 10.67 -23.33
CA ALA A 248 -7.36 9.87 -23.75
C ALA A 248 -7.09 9.11 -25.09
N THR A 249 -6.38 9.77 -25.99
CA THR A 249 -5.87 9.20 -27.26
C THR A 249 -4.38 9.47 -27.37
N ASP A 250 -3.67 8.66 -28.16
CA ASP A 250 -2.25 8.88 -28.38
C ASP A 250 -2.01 10.19 -29.13
N LEU A 251 -0.96 10.91 -28.72
CA LEU A 251 -0.54 12.16 -29.33
C LEU A 251 0.76 11.91 -30.11
N ASP A 252 0.79 12.37 -31.37
CA ASP A 252 1.97 12.37 -32.24
C ASP A 252 2.41 13.79 -32.64
N ASP A 253 1.57 14.79 -32.35
CA ASP A 253 1.89 16.20 -32.61
C ASP A 253 2.90 16.75 -31.62
N GLN A 254 4.02 17.28 -32.16
CA GLN A 254 5.13 17.80 -31.36
C GLN A 254 4.76 19.07 -30.55
N GLU A 255 3.90 19.91 -31.07
CA GLU A 255 3.53 21.15 -30.37
C GLU A 255 2.67 20.84 -29.16
N SER A 256 1.68 19.96 -29.31
CA SER A 256 0.87 19.44 -28.19
C SER A 256 1.74 18.77 -27.14
N LEU A 257 2.68 17.92 -27.54
CA LEU A 257 3.60 17.25 -26.60
C LEU A 257 4.49 18.24 -25.84
N ARG A 258 4.98 19.32 -26.51
CA ARG A 258 5.74 20.38 -25.85
C ARG A 258 4.89 21.17 -24.86
N ALA A 259 3.65 21.50 -25.21
CA ALA A 259 2.72 22.20 -24.32
C ALA A 259 2.45 21.36 -23.06
N TRP A 260 2.18 20.06 -23.20
CA TRP A 260 2.00 19.16 -22.07
C TRP A 260 3.26 19.03 -21.22
N LEU A 261 4.44 18.91 -21.84
CA LEU A 261 5.71 18.86 -21.10
C LEU A 261 5.94 20.14 -20.29
N LEU A 262 5.63 21.29 -20.84
CA LEU A 262 5.71 22.57 -20.13
C LEU A 262 4.77 22.59 -18.93
N GLU A 263 3.50 22.20 -19.12
CA GLU A 263 2.50 22.14 -18.05
C GLU A 263 2.95 21.20 -16.89
N LEU A 264 3.40 20.00 -17.22
CA LEU A 264 3.91 19.03 -16.22
C LEU A 264 5.16 19.58 -15.49
N THR A 265 6.05 20.24 -16.22
CA THR A 265 7.25 20.88 -15.67
C THR A 265 6.90 22.00 -14.71
N GLU A 266 5.93 22.85 -15.06
CA GLU A 266 5.47 23.92 -14.18
C GLU A 266 4.84 23.38 -12.89
N GLN A 267 4.09 22.29 -12.98
CA GLN A 267 3.49 21.64 -11.81
C GLN A 267 4.56 21.07 -10.89
N VAL A 268 5.58 20.40 -11.43
CA VAL A 268 6.75 19.92 -10.65
C VAL A 268 7.50 21.10 -10.03
N ALA A 269 7.79 22.14 -10.78
CA ALA A 269 8.50 23.32 -10.31
C ALA A 269 7.71 24.05 -9.19
N ARG A 270 6.39 24.13 -9.30
CA ARG A 270 5.51 24.68 -8.27
C ARG A 270 5.58 23.90 -6.97
N ARG A 271 5.57 22.54 -7.05
CA ARG A 271 5.71 21.66 -5.89
C ARG A 271 7.10 21.78 -5.25
N LEU A 272 8.17 21.81 -6.04
CA LEU A 272 9.53 22.03 -5.53
C LEU A 272 9.63 23.34 -4.74
N ARG A 273 9.12 24.45 -5.30
CA ARG A 273 9.11 25.76 -4.61
C ARG A 273 8.28 25.75 -3.32
N ARG A 274 7.10 25.09 -3.33
CA ARG A 274 6.24 24.97 -2.14
C ARG A 274 6.95 24.28 -0.98
N HIS A 275 7.79 23.28 -1.27
CA HIS A 275 8.53 22.53 -0.27
C HIS A 275 9.97 23.01 -0.06
N ALA A 276 10.38 24.14 -0.66
CA ALA A 276 11.74 24.68 -0.62
C ALA A 276 12.80 23.65 -1.08
N LEU A 277 12.47 22.76 -2.01
CA LEU A 277 13.35 21.71 -2.52
C LEU A 277 13.98 22.09 -3.85
N ARG A 278 15.13 21.47 -4.14
CA ARG A 278 15.84 21.60 -5.44
C ARG A 278 16.12 20.23 -6.01
N GLY A 279 15.80 20.03 -7.29
CA GLY A 279 16.16 18.82 -8.03
C GLY A 279 17.61 18.87 -8.52
N ARG A 280 18.32 17.74 -8.47
CA ARG A 280 19.65 17.56 -9.07
C ARG A 280 19.57 16.86 -10.43
N THR A 281 18.58 16.02 -10.60
CA THR A 281 18.34 15.24 -11.83
C THR A 281 16.94 15.54 -12.33
N VAL A 282 16.83 15.75 -13.65
CA VAL A 282 15.55 15.86 -14.35
C VAL A 282 15.40 14.62 -15.20
N GLU A 283 14.28 13.95 -15.05
CA GLU A 283 13.95 12.74 -15.80
C GLU A 283 12.61 12.94 -16.53
N ILE A 284 12.56 12.51 -17.78
CA ILE A 284 11.35 12.47 -18.60
C ILE A 284 11.10 11.03 -18.96
N ASP A 285 9.97 10.49 -18.50
CA ASP A 285 9.50 9.15 -18.90
C ASP A 285 8.36 9.30 -19.90
N ARG A 286 8.48 8.58 -21.00
CA ARG A 286 7.42 8.44 -22.00
C ARG A 286 7.06 6.99 -22.16
N LYS A 287 5.84 6.65 -21.79
CA LYS A 287 5.28 5.33 -21.98
C LYS A 287 4.26 5.36 -23.11
N SER A 288 4.51 4.60 -24.18
CA SER A 288 3.47 4.30 -25.17
C SER A 288 2.74 3.04 -24.71
N VAL A 289 1.41 3.11 -24.66
CA VAL A 289 0.56 1.92 -24.47
C VAL A 289 0.26 1.41 -25.88
N VAL A 290 1.01 0.40 -26.31
CA VAL A 290 0.70 -0.37 -27.53
C VAL A 290 -0.22 -1.50 -27.16
#